data_949b0a961dd5bda5d6189c944d7eba3e
#
_entry.id   949b0a961dd5bda5d6189c944d7eba3e
#
_cell.length_a   1.000
_cell.length_b   1.000
_cell.length_c   1.000
_cell.angle_alpha   90.00
_cell.angle_beta   90.00
_cell.angle_gamma   90.00
#
_symmetry.space_group_name_H-M   'P 1'
#
loop_
_entity.id
_entity.type
_entity.pdbx_description
1 polymer ?
#
loop_
_entity_poly.entity_id
_entity_poly.type
_entity_poly.pdbx_seq_one_letter_code
_entity_poly.pdbx_strand_id
1 'polypeptide(L)'
;MSRENNHRRWGTTRREFLQCVASAGAAALPAVSFARGRTAESEPSIPVCIFSKHLHWLDWEPMAETAAKLGFDGVDLTVRNGGHVLPERVEEDLPKAASIIRRAGLALPMVTTGIADTRSPHAESILKTVSALGIPRYRWGGFRYTDAGSLPDQLAELKPRVAELEEMNRKYKLCAMYHTHSGLNEVGASMWDLWTLVKDRDTRWISVNYDVAHATVEGGLGDWVHSTRLLVPFTKGIAVKDFHWAKDANGEWKPRWCPLGEGMVDFKRYFAMMKQANFSGPLQLHVEYPLGGAEHGEHTISVEKDVVFAALRRDLARIRTWLQEAGLG
;
A
#
# COMPACT_ATOMS: atom_id res chain seq x y z
N MET A 1 -15.64 -63.82 21.56
CA MET A 1 -15.59 -62.92 22.72
C MET A 1 -15.86 -61.51 22.24
N SER A 2 -17.12 -61.11 22.37
CA SER A 2 -17.69 -59.83 21.98
C SER A 2 -17.34 -58.75 23.02
N ARG A 3 -16.97 -57.57 22.55
CA ARG A 3 -17.04 -56.36 23.39
C ARG A 3 -17.91 -55.33 22.68
N GLU A 4 -19.03 -55.06 23.35
CA GLU A 4 -20.01 -54.05 22.98
C GLU A 4 -19.45 -52.65 23.19
N ASN A 5 -19.64 -51.80 22.18
CA ASN A 5 -19.38 -50.35 22.24
C ASN A 5 -20.68 -49.62 22.58
N ASN A 6 -20.71 -49.02 23.76
CA ASN A 6 -21.85 -48.26 24.29
C ASN A 6 -21.70 -46.79 23.93
N HIS A 7 -22.31 -46.31 22.83
CA HIS A 7 -22.40 -44.90 22.48
C HIS A 7 -23.63 -44.25 23.12
N ARG A 8 -23.43 -43.50 24.19
CA ARG A 8 -24.48 -42.60 24.73
C ARG A 8 -24.59 -41.37 23.82
N ARG A 9 -25.71 -41.28 23.12
CA ARG A 9 -26.14 -40.05 22.40
C ARG A 9 -26.79 -39.09 23.44
N TRP A 10 -26.27 -37.91 23.58
CA TRP A 10 -26.96 -36.76 24.19
C TRP A 10 -27.53 -35.92 23.06
N GLY A 11 -28.83 -35.94 22.87
CA GLY A 11 -29.56 -35.12 21.93
C GLY A 11 -30.81 -34.60 22.60
N THR A 12 -30.79 -33.37 23.06
CA THR A 12 -31.99 -32.61 23.44
C THR A 12 -32.69 -32.16 22.16
N THR A 13 -33.99 -32.51 22.04
CA THR A 13 -34.80 -32.16 20.89
C THR A 13 -35.31 -30.73 20.99
N ARG A 14 -35.49 -30.06 19.82
CA ARG A 14 -36.03 -28.69 19.69
C ARG A 14 -37.37 -28.47 20.44
N ARG A 15 -38.09 -29.52 20.83
CA ARG A 15 -39.38 -29.47 21.51
C ARG A 15 -39.26 -29.25 23.00
N GLU A 16 -38.17 -29.68 23.63
CA GLU A 16 -37.94 -29.52 25.09
C GLU A 16 -37.41 -28.12 25.45
N PHE A 17 -36.79 -27.41 24.47
CA PHE A 17 -36.33 -26.03 24.68
C PHE A 17 -37.49 -25.01 24.69
N LEU A 18 -38.67 -25.33 24.12
CA LEU A 18 -39.81 -24.40 24.00
C LEU A 18 -40.81 -24.51 25.18
N GLN A 19 -40.64 -25.45 26.13
CA GLN A 19 -41.54 -25.61 27.25
C GLN A 19 -41.09 -24.92 28.55
N CYS A 20 -39.92 -24.34 28.63
CA CYS A 20 -39.40 -23.64 29.81
C CYS A 20 -39.62 -22.12 29.85
N VAL A 21 -40.38 -21.53 28.93
CA VAL A 21 -40.61 -20.08 28.88
C VAL A 21 -42.10 -19.75 28.89
N ALA A 22 -42.81 -20.27 29.91
CA ALA A 22 -44.20 -19.84 30.14
C ALA A 22 -44.53 -19.94 31.64
N SER A 23 -44.08 -18.97 32.40
CA SER A 23 -44.74 -18.50 33.66
C SER A 23 -43.83 -17.55 34.45
N ALA A 24 -43.92 -16.23 34.18
CA ALA A 24 -43.65 -15.21 35.19
C ALA A 24 -44.39 -13.93 34.77
N GLY A 25 -45.19 -13.43 35.68
CA GLY A 25 -46.26 -12.46 35.51
C GLY A 25 -45.88 -11.07 35.06
N ALA A 26 -46.91 -10.42 34.54
CA ALA A 26 -46.93 -9.04 34.09
C ALA A 26 -46.72 -8.03 35.22
N ALA A 27 -45.71 -7.20 35.13
CA ALA A 27 -45.65 -5.88 35.74
C ALA A 27 -45.22 -4.89 34.65
N ALA A 28 -46.19 -4.06 34.22
CA ALA A 28 -45.95 -3.02 33.22
C ALA A 28 -45.19 -1.86 33.87
N LEU A 29 -43.94 -1.61 33.37
CA LEU A 29 -43.23 -0.37 33.54
C LEU A 29 -43.11 0.34 32.16
N PRO A 30 -43.23 1.69 32.11
CA PRO A 30 -43.19 2.37 30.83
C PRO A 30 -41.81 2.23 30.21
N ALA A 31 -41.75 1.66 29.02
CA ALA A 31 -40.55 1.58 28.21
C ALA A 31 -40.18 2.99 27.68
N VAL A 32 -39.23 3.65 28.34
CA VAL A 32 -38.48 4.77 27.75
C VAL A 32 -37.59 4.17 26.67
N SER A 33 -38.07 4.28 25.44
CA SER A 33 -37.32 3.87 24.26
C SER A 33 -36.19 4.87 24.04
N PHE A 34 -35.01 4.61 24.65
CA PHE A 34 -33.78 5.23 24.16
C PHE A 34 -33.46 4.59 22.81
N ALA A 35 -33.98 5.22 21.74
CA ALA A 35 -33.42 5.04 20.41
C ALA A 35 -31.98 5.53 20.45
N ARG A 36 -31.05 4.68 20.85
CA ARG A 36 -29.64 4.85 20.56
C ARG A 36 -29.52 4.78 19.04
N GLY A 37 -29.54 5.94 18.42
CA GLY A 37 -29.05 6.09 17.05
C GLY A 37 -27.61 5.54 17.05
N ARG A 38 -27.46 4.29 16.58
CA ARG A 38 -26.17 3.83 16.09
C ARG A 38 -25.91 4.74 14.88
N THR A 39 -25.16 5.82 15.11
CA THR A 39 -24.39 6.39 14.02
C THR A 39 -23.60 5.22 13.46
N ALA A 40 -23.91 4.82 12.24
CA ALA A 40 -23.08 3.91 11.49
C ALA A 40 -21.69 4.56 11.49
N GLU A 41 -20.78 4.05 12.33
CA GLU A 41 -19.37 4.34 12.17
C GLU A 41 -19.08 3.87 10.77
N SER A 42 -18.82 4.81 9.85
CA SER A 42 -18.38 4.50 8.51
C SER A 42 -17.11 3.66 8.69
N GLU A 43 -17.09 2.46 8.10
CA GLU A 43 -15.86 1.67 8.08
C GLU A 43 -14.72 2.59 7.60
N PRO A 44 -13.53 2.54 8.23
CA PRO A 44 -12.45 3.44 7.86
C PRO A 44 -12.11 3.23 6.39
N SER A 45 -12.31 4.26 5.59
CA SER A 45 -11.98 4.24 4.17
C SER A 45 -10.46 4.17 3.98
N ILE A 46 -10.02 3.47 2.94
CA ILE A 46 -8.59 3.44 2.56
C ILE A 46 -8.16 4.84 2.12
N PRO A 47 -7.15 5.46 2.79
CA PRO A 47 -6.69 6.77 2.37
C PRO A 47 -5.96 6.70 1.02
N VAL A 48 -6.39 7.53 0.06
CA VAL A 48 -5.77 7.64 -1.26
C VAL A 48 -4.79 8.80 -1.26
N CYS A 49 -3.51 8.48 -1.41
CA CYS A 49 -2.42 9.44 -1.40
C CYS A 49 -1.89 9.70 -2.81
N ILE A 50 -1.51 10.96 -3.08
CA ILE A 50 -0.68 11.28 -4.23
C ILE A 50 0.76 10.88 -3.95
N PHE A 51 1.41 10.18 -4.90
CA PHE A 51 2.86 10.05 -4.88
C PHE A 51 3.48 11.37 -5.31
N SER A 52 4.14 12.07 -4.41
CA SER A 52 4.62 13.44 -4.62
C SER A 52 5.61 13.58 -5.78
N LYS A 53 6.20 12.45 -6.25
CA LYS A 53 7.02 12.40 -7.46
C LYS A 53 6.38 13.15 -8.64
N HIS A 54 5.08 12.99 -8.81
CA HIS A 54 4.34 13.57 -9.95
C HIS A 54 4.13 15.09 -9.85
N LEU A 55 4.54 15.68 -8.73
CA LEU A 55 4.45 17.11 -8.46
C LEU A 55 5.81 17.72 -8.07
N HIS A 56 6.95 17.10 -8.42
CA HIS A 56 8.30 17.61 -8.13
C HIS A 56 8.59 18.99 -8.71
N TRP A 57 7.83 19.42 -9.71
CA TRP A 57 7.88 20.74 -10.32
C TRP A 57 7.15 21.83 -9.52
N LEU A 58 6.58 21.48 -8.36
CA LEU A 58 5.96 22.37 -7.38
C LEU A 58 6.74 22.32 -6.07
N ASP A 59 6.91 23.49 -5.44
CA ASP A 59 7.38 23.57 -4.06
C ASP A 59 6.35 23.01 -3.08
N TRP A 60 6.69 22.87 -1.80
CA TRP A 60 5.87 22.18 -0.78
C TRP A 60 4.47 22.76 -0.60
N GLU A 61 4.34 24.11 -0.50
CA GLU A 61 3.04 24.80 -0.37
C GLU A 61 2.14 24.52 -1.59
N PRO A 62 2.52 24.89 -2.83
CA PRO A 62 1.67 24.66 -3.99
C PRO A 62 1.44 23.16 -4.27
N MET A 63 2.36 22.27 -3.92
CA MET A 63 2.17 20.81 -4.00
C MET A 63 1.04 20.37 -3.05
N ALA A 64 1.10 20.76 -1.78
CA ALA A 64 0.10 20.39 -0.78
C ALA A 64 -1.28 20.99 -1.10
N GLU A 65 -1.34 22.28 -1.48
CA GLU A 65 -2.60 22.90 -1.92
C GLU A 65 -3.21 22.20 -3.14
N THR A 66 -2.39 21.85 -4.11
CA THR A 66 -2.83 21.13 -5.30
C THR A 66 -3.39 19.76 -4.94
N ALA A 67 -2.67 18.97 -4.13
CA ALA A 67 -3.13 17.68 -3.67
C ALA A 67 -4.48 17.76 -2.94
N ALA A 68 -4.65 18.75 -2.03
CA ALA A 68 -5.90 18.98 -1.32
C ALA A 68 -7.04 19.40 -2.27
N LYS A 69 -6.79 20.32 -3.20
CA LYS A 69 -7.78 20.79 -4.21
C LYS A 69 -8.21 19.66 -5.17
N LEU A 70 -7.32 18.71 -5.46
CA LEU A 70 -7.64 17.54 -6.27
C LEU A 70 -8.48 16.50 -5.51
N GLY A 71 -8.51 16.56 -4.17
CA GLY A 71 -9.30 15.66 -3.33
C GLY A 71 -8.56 14.42 -2.83
N PHE A 72 -7.23 14.44 -2.78
CA PHE A 72 -6.44 13.39 -2.13
C PHE A 72 -6.61 13.45 -0.60
N ASP A 73 -6.51 12.30 0.07
CA ASP A 73 -6.56 12.21 1.53
C ASP A 73 -5.19 12.48 2.16
N GLY A 74 -4.13 12.28 1.39
CA GLY A 74 -2.76 12.43 1.88
C GLY A 74 -1.71 12.46 0.78
N VAL A 75 -0.47 12.51 1.24
CA VAL A 75 0.73 12.55 0.38
C VAL A 75 1.66 11.39 0.76
N ASP A 76 2.18 10.70 -0.23
CA ASP A 76 3.41 9.90 -0.13
C ASP A 76 4.58 10.80 -0.55
N LEU A 77 5.26 11.39 0.45
CA LEU A 77 6.30 12.38 0.22
C LEU A 77 7.63 11.73 -0.12
N THR A 78 8.28 12.20 -1.19
CA THR A 78 9.60 11.72 -1.58
C THR A 78 10.70 12.32 -0.69
N VAL A 79 11.41 11.42 0.02
CA VAL A 79 12.60 11.72 0.87
C VAL A 79 13.78 10.93 0.32
N ARG A 80 14.32 11.39 -0.81
CA ARG A 80 15.38 10.72 -1.56
C ARG A 80 16.07 11.68 -2.51
N ASN A 81 17.17 11.26 -3.13
CA ASN A 81 17.83 12.05 -4.17
C ASN A 81 16.84 12.45 -5.26
N GLY A 82 16.83 13.73 -5.64
CA GLY A 82 15.90 14.32 -6.60
C GLY A 82 14.43 14.35 -6.12
N GLY A 83 14.17 14.10 -4.84
CA GLY A 83 12.83 14.21 -4.24
C GLY A 83 12.55 15.60 -3.69
N HIS A 84 11.34 15.78 -3.13
CA HIS A 84 10.95 17.02 -2.44
C HIS A 84 11.80 17.32 -1.20
N VAL A 85 12.34 16.29 -0.55
CA VAL A 85 13.26 16.38 0.57
C VAL A 85 14.49 15.56 0.25
N LEU A 86 15.65 16.23 0.27
CA LEU A 86 16.93 15.57 0.05
C LEU A 86 17.39 14.85 1.33
N PRO A 87 18.00 13.65 1.22
CA PRO A 87 18.47 12.87 2.37
C PRO A 87 19.36 13.64 3.35
N GLU A 88 20.30 14.41 2.82
CA GLU A 88 21.26 15.21 3.59
C GLU A 88 20.63 16.42 4.31
N ARG A 89 19.41 16.79 3.92
CA ARG A 89 18.66 17.91 4.51
C ARG A 89 17.44 17.45 5.31
N VAL A 90 17.30 16.15 5.53
CA VAL A 90 16.07 15.54 6.09
C VAL A 90 15.70 16.11 7.46
N GLU A 91 16.68 16.37 8.33
CA GLU A 91 16.43 16.87 9.69
C GLU A 91 15.89 18.30 9.69
N GLU A 92 16.23 19.11 8.68
CA GLU A 92 15.77 20.48 8.53
C GLU A 92 14.48 20.60 7.72
N ASP A 93 14.43 19.92 6.57
CA ASP A 93 13.41 20.16 5.54
C ASP A 93 12.16 19.27 5.72
N LEU A 94 12.32 18.01 6.18
CA LEU A 94 11.16 17.12 6.38
C LEU A 94 10.17 17.66 7.42
N PRO A 95 10.58 18.24 8.58
CA PRO A 95 9.64 18.86 9.51
C PRO A 95 8.83 20.02 8.90
N LYS A 96 9.45 20.84 8.04
CA LYS A 96 8.79 21.96 7.34
C LYS A 96 7.76 21.44 6.35
N ALA A 97 8.17 20.52 5.47
CA ALA A 97 7.29 19.91 4.48
C ALA A 97 6.10 19.19 5.14
N ALA A 98 6.34 18.40 6.20
CA ALA A 98 5.29 17.72 6.96
C ALA A 98 4.30 18.70 7.60
N SER A 99 4.78 19.81 8.14
CA SER A 99 3.93 20.88 8.70
C SER A 99 3.03 21.49 7.63
N ILE A 100 3.57 21.79 6.45
CA ILE A 100 2.83 22.36 5.31
C ILE A 100 1.72 21.40 4.86
N ILE A 101 2.07 20.13 4.63
CA ILE A 101 1.12 19.09 4.18
C ILE A 101 -0.03 18.98 5.18
N ARG A 102 0.26 18.92 6.48
CA ARG A 102 -0.76 18.81 7.54
C ARG A 102 -1.63 20.06 7.64
N ARG A 103 -1.07 21.26 7.48
CA ARG A 103 -1.86 22.51 7.44
C ARG A 103 -2.81 22.57 6.25
N ALA A 104 -2.47 21.93 5.13
CA ALA A 104 -3.37 21.78 3.98
C ALA A 104 -4.49 20.74 4.21
N GLY A 105 -4.58 20.15 5.41
CA GLY A 105 -5.59 19.13 5.75
C GLY A 105 -5.27 17.71 5.25
N LEU A 106 -4.04 17.47 4.78
CA LEU A 106 -3.63 16.19 4.21
C LEU A 106 -2.93 15.31 5.26
N ALA A 107 -3.19 14.02 5.21
CA ALA A 107 -2.43 13.01 5.94
C ALA A 107 -1.02 12.83 5.33
N LEU A 108 -0.07 12.42 6.17
CA LEU A 108 1.26 11.98 5.74
C LEU A 108 1.50 10.57 6.31
N PRO A 109 0.86 9.53 5.74
CA PRO A 109 0.88 8.19 6.31
C PRO A 109 2.17 7.44 6.01
N MET A 110 2.97 7.94 5.09
CA MET A 110 4.25 7.37 4.68
C MET A 110 5.13 8.39 3.97
N VAL A 111 6.39 8.03 3.81
CA VAL A 111 7.35 8.70 2.91
C VAL A 111 8.01 7.68 1.99
N THR A 112 8.37 8.09 0.78
CA THR A 112 9.17 7.26 -0.15
C THR A 112 10.64 7.59 -0.03
N THR A 113 11.46 6.60 0.35
CA THR A 113 12.90 6.74 0.54
C THR A 113 13.71 5.95 -0.48
N GLY A 114 15.03 6.18 -0.50
CA GLY A 114 16.03 5.36 -1.20
C GLY A 114 16.75 4.35 -0.29
N ILE A 115 16.28 4.16 0.94
CA ILE A 115 16.91 3.23 1.90
C ILE A 115 16.69 1.80 1.42
N ALA A 116 17.79 1.09 1.12
CA ALA A 116 17.77 -0.33 0.79
C ALA A 116 18.12 -1.20 2.03
N ASP A 117 19.03 -0.73 2.87
CA ASP A 117 19.43 -1.37 4.12
C ASP A 117 20.02 -0.33 5.09
N THR A 118 20.55 -0.80 6.23
CA THR A 118 21.15 0.05 7.28
C THR A 118 22.41 0.80 6.84
N ARG A 119 23.02 0.40 5.73
CA ARG A 119 24.23 1.02 5.16
C ARG A 119 23.92 2.08 4.12
N SER A 120 22.66 2.27 3.77
CA SER A 120 22.24 3.31 2.84
C SER A 120 22.59 4.69 3.40
N PRO A 121 23.09 5.62 2.55
CA PRO A 121 23.42 6.97 2.99
C PRO A 121 22.24 7.63 3.73
N HIS A 122 22.53 8.26 4.86
CA HIS A 122 21.54 8.97 5.70
C HIS A 122 20.40 8.10 6.25
N ALA A 123 20.48 6.76 6.19
CA ALA A 123 19.38 5.88 6.62
C ALA A 123 18.93 6.19 8.05
N GLU A 124 19.86 6.29 9.01
CA GLU A 124 19.51 6.53 10.40
C GLU A 124 18.92 7.92 10.64
N SER A 125 19.43 8.98 10.03
CA SER A 125 18.89 10.34 10.17
C SER A 125 17.50 10.46 9.55
N ILE A 126 17.26 9.81 8.40
CA ILE A 126 15.94 9.74 7.78
C ILE A 126 14.95 9.05 8.72
N LEU A 127 15.26 7.84 9.18
CA LEU A 127 14.33 7.06 10.01
C LEU A 127 14.07 7.72 11.36
N LYS A 128 15.08 8.31 11.97
CA LYS A 128 14.93 9.09 13.20
C LYS A 128 13.98 10.27 13.01
N THR A 129 14.15 11.04 11.94
CA THR A 129 13.31 12.22 11.65
C THR A 129 11.88 11.82 11.29
N VAL A 130 11.70 10.79 10.46
CA VAL A 130 10.39 10.23 10.11
C VAL A 130 9.63 9.77 11.37
N SER A 131 10.32 9.05 12.25
CA SER A 131 9.78 8.61 13.55
C SER A 131 9.37 9.79 14.45
N ALA A 132 10.25 10.77 14.60
CA ALA A 132 10.00 11.95 15.44
C ALA A 132 8.77 12.77 14.97
N LEU A 133 8.46 12.72 13.69
CA LEU A 133 7.29 13.38 13.10
C LEU A 133 6.02 12.52 13.19
N GLY A 134 6.07 11.32 13.76
CA GLY A 134 4.93 10.41 13.87
C GLY A 134 4.46 9.85 12.53
N ILE A 135 5.32 9.79 11.52
CA ILE A 135 5.03 9.16 10.23
C ILE A 135 5.30 7.65 10.40
N PRO A 136 4.29 6.78 10.27
CA PRO A 136 4.45 5.40 10.73
C PRO A 136 5.15 4.46 9.76
N ARG A 137 5.28 4.86 8.47
CA ARG A 137 5.72 3.97 7.41
C ARG A 137 6.64 4.69 6.43
N TYR A 138 7.45 3.89 5.76
CA TYR A 138 8.19 4.40 4.60
C TYR A 138 8.29 3.34 3.50
N ARG A 139 8.31 3.79 2.24
CA ARG A 139 8.67 2.94 1.12
C ARG A 139 10.16 2.62 1.22
N TRP A 140 10.43 1.34 1.34
CA TRP A 140 11.78 0.79 1.33
C TRP A 140 12.28 0.69 -0.11
N GLY A 141 13.54 1.03 -0.37
CA GLY A 141 14.23 0.86 -1.64
C GLY A 141 14.45 -0.63 -1.95
N GLY A 142 14.55 -0.95 -3.24
CA GLY A 142 14.68 -2.32 -3.72
C GLY A 142 16.11 -2.86 -3.66
N PHE A 143 16.23 -4.17 -3.83
CA PHE A 143 17.46 -4.88 -4.14
C PHE A 143 17.49 -5.30 -5.60
N ARG A 144 18.67 -5.54 -6.12
CA ARG A 144 18.87 -6.03 -7.49
C ARG A 144 19.76 -7.25 -7.51
N TYR A 145 19.42 -8.19 -8.37
CA TYR A 145 20.31 -9.31 -8.71
C TYR A 145 21.49 -8.82 -9.54
N THR A 146 22.58 -9.54 -9.46
CA THR A 146 23.75 -9.39 -10.32
C THR A 146 23.95 -10.65 -11.15
N ASP A 147 24.83 -10.59 -12.15
CA ASP A 147 25.17 -11.76 -12.96
C ASP A 147 26.13 -12.74 -12.22
N ALA A 148 26.57 -12.38 -11.01
CA ALA A 148 27.50 -13.19 -10.23
C ALA A 148 26.79 -14.17 -9.28
N GLY A 149 27.16 -15.43 -9.33
CA GLY A 149 26.64 -16.45 -8.42
C GLY A 149 25.22 -16.94 -8.75
N SER A 150 24.67 -17.77 -7.87
CA SER A 150 23.30 -18.27 -8.03
C SER A 150 22.28 -17.33 -7.38
N LEU A 151 21.05 -17.27 -7.91
CA LEU A 151 19.99 -16.45 -7.30
C LEU A 151 19.67 -16.87 -5.85
N PRO A 152 19.62 -18.18 -5.49
CA PRO A 152 19.44 -18.58 -4.11
C PRO A 152 20.53 -18.07 -3.16
N ASP A 153 21.81 -18.05 -3.59
CA ASP A 153 22.91 -17.52 -2.78
C ASP A 153 22.79 -16.01 -2.58
N GLN A 154 22.47 -15.26 -3.65
CA GLN A 154 22.22 -13.81 -3.57
C GLN A 154 21.07 -13.51 -2.61
N LEU A 155 19.97 -14.27 -2.66
CA LEU A 155 18.88 -14.11 -1.70
C LEU A 155 19.30 -14.45 -0.26
N ALA A 156 20.14 -15.46 -0.08
CA ALA A 156 20.66 -15.81 1.23
C ALA A 156 21.51 -14.66 1.82
N GLU A 157 22.31 -13.97 1.00
CA GLU A 157 23.09 -12.79 1.40
C GLU A 157 22.21 -11.56 1.75
N LEU A 158 21.02 -11.43 1.18
CA LEU A 158 20.10 -10.35 1.50
C LEU A 158 19.38 -10.54 2.85
N LYS A 159 19.15 -11.77 3.29
CA LYS A 159 18.41 -12.07 4.54
C LYS A 159 19.00 -11.39 5.79
N PRO A 160 20.31 -11.42 6.07
CA PRO A 160 20.88 -10.69 7.20
C PRO A 160 20.71 -9.17 7.07
N ARG A 161 20.82 -8.60 5.86
CA ARG A 161 20.61 -7.17 5.64
C ARG A 161 19.16 -6.75 5.96
N VAL A 162 18.19 -7.59 5.61
CA VAL A 162 16.77 -7.37 5.96
C VAL A 162 16.57 -7.48 7.48
N ALA A 163 17.25 -8.42 8.15
CA ALA A 163 17.18 -8.56 9.60
C ALA A 163 17.78 -7.34 10.33
N GLU A 164 18.91 -6.81 9.87
CA GLU A 164 19.50 -5.58 10.42
C GLU A 164 18.57 -4.37 10.24
N LEU A 165 17.91 -4.25 9.06
CA LEU A 165 16.93 -3.21 8.82
C LEU A 165 15.69 -3.36 9.73
N GLU A 166 15.24 -4.59 9.98
CA GLU A 166 14.15 -4.87 10.91
C GLU A 166 14.46 -4.36 12.33
N GLU A 167 15.69 -4.60 12.83
CA GLU A 167 16.11 -4.09 14.15
C GLU A 167 16.15 -2.56 14.19
N MET A 168 16.64 -1.91 13.13
CA MET A 168 16.63 -0.46 13.02
C MET A 168 15.21 0.08 13.00
N ASN A 169 14.30 -0.54 12.26
CA ASN A 169 12.88 -0.17 12.20
C ASN A 169 12.18 -0.36 13.56
N ARG A 170 12.50 -1.41 14.29
CA ARG A 170 12.01 -1.63 15.65
C ARG A 170 12.46 -0.52 16.59
N LYS A 171 13.73 -0.12 16.52
CA LYS A 171 14.31 0.99 17.31
C LYS A 171 13.52 2.28 17.09
N TYR A 172 13.20 2.60 15.83
CA TYR A 172 12.48 3.83 15.46
C TYR A 172 10.96 3.68 15.37
N LYS A 173 10.40 2.49 15.63
CA LYS A 173 8.95 2.18 15.55
C LYS A 173 8.36 2.48 14.17
N LEU A 174 9.07 2.13 13.11
CA LEU A 174 8.69 2.34 11.73
C LEU A 174 8.43 1.03 11.00
N CYS A 175 7.56 1.07 10.03
CA CYS A 175 7.31 -0.05 9.12
C CYS A 175 7.92 0.24 7.74
N ALA A 176 8.95 -0.51 7.36
CA ALA A 176 9.47 -0.51 6.00
C ALA A 176 8.53 -1.28 5.09
N MET A 177 8.16 -0.70 3.96
CA MET A 177 7.29 -1.32 2.96
C MET A 177 8.07 -1.50 1.65
N TYR A 178 8.50 -2.74 1.36
CA TYR A 178 9.20 -3.07 0.12
C TYR A 178 8.27 -2.85 -1.07
N HIS A 179 8.63 -1.93 -1.97
CA HIS A 179 7.83 -1.68 -3.16
C HIS A 179 8.18 -2.68 -4.26
N THR A 180 7.20 -3.46 -4.70
CA THR A 180 7.38 -4.43 -5.77
C THR A 180 7.52 -3.74 -7.12
N HIS A 181 8.50 -4.18 -7.92
CA HIS A 181 8.74 -3.69 -9.28
C HIS A 181 8.81 -4.86 -10.25
N SER A 182 8.46 -4.61 -11.51
CA SER A 182 8.78 -5.48 -12.64
C SER A 182 10.11 -5.07 -13.25
N GLY A 183 10.74 -5.99 -13.95
CA GLY A 183 11.93 -5.73 -14.76
C GLY A 183 13.08 -6.66 -14.45
N LEU A 184 14.04 -6.67 -15.37
CA LEU A 184 15.22 -7.51 -15.27
C LEU A 184 16.03 -7.15 -14.03
N ASN A 185 16.45 -8.19 -13.30
CA ASN A 185 17.27 -8.12 -12.10
C ASN A 185 16.59 -7.47 -10.87
N GLU A 186 15.32 -7.12 -10.91
CA GLU A 186 14.62 -6.62 -9.72
C GLU A 186 14.30 -7.78 -8.76
N VAL A 187 14.79 -7.71 -7.53
CA VAL A 187 14.33 -8.60 -6.46
C VAL A 187 12.89 -8.21 -6.12
N GLY A 188 12.00 -9.17 -6.08
CA GLY A 188 10.56 -8.93 -5.91
C GLY A 188 9.79 -8.81 -7.22
N ALA A 189 10.44 -8.93 -8.40
CA ALA A 189 9.74 -9.06 -9.67
C ALA A 189 8.95 -10.38 -9.72
N SER A 190 9.57 -11.49 -9.35
CA SER A 190 8.91 -12.79 -9.25
C SER A 190 7.97 -12.92 -8.04
N MET A 191 7.99 -12.00 -7.09
CA MET A 191 7.24 -11.99 -5.83
C MET A 191 7.59 -13.15 -4.86
N TRP A 192 7.94 -14.33 -5.36
CA TRP A 192 8.35 -15.49 -4.56
C TRP A 192 9.69 -15.29 -3.87
N ASP A 193 10.61 -14.62 -4.53
CA ASP A 193 11.89 -14.23 -3.97
C ASP A 193 11.71 -13.21 -2.83
N LEU A 194 10.89 -12.17 -3.04
CA LEU A 194 10.53 -11.24 -1.98
C LEU A 194 9.88 -11.95 -0.79
N TRP A 195 8.95 -12.88 -1.06
CA TRP A 195 8.33 -13.67 0.00
C TRP A 195 9.38 -14.41 0.84
N THR A 196 10.44 -14.95 0.22
CA THR A 196 11.51 -15.64 0.96
C THR A 196 12.32 -14.71 1.87
N LEU A 197 12.33 -13.42 1.58
CA LEU A 197 12.99 -12.39 2.40
C LEU A 197 12.11 -11.92 3.56
N VAL A 198 10.77 -11.85 3.35
CA VAL A 198 9.85 -11.24 4.32
C VAL A 198 9.07 -12.24 5.17
N LYS A 199 8.94 -13.52 4.75
CA LYS A 199 8.07 -14.52 5.39
C LYS A 199 8.35 -14.77 6.88
N ASP A 200 9.60 -14.62 7.29
CA ASP A 200 10.06 -14.86 8.66
C ASP A 200 10.29 -13.54 9.43
N ARG A 201 9.81 -12.41 8.90
CA ARG A 201 9.94 -11.08 9.49
C ARG A 201 8.65 -10.65 10.19
N ASP A 202 8.81 -9.78 11.19
CA ASP A 202 7.67 -9.17 11.86
C ASP A 202 7.06 -8.07 10.97
N THR A 203 5.81 -8.26 10.55
CA THR A 203 5.10 -7.33 9.65
C THR A 203 4.87 -5.94 10.23
N ARG A 204 5.14 -5.73 11.52
CA ARG A 204 5.14 -4.40 12.14
C ARG A 204 6.32 -3.56 11.68
N TRP A 205 7.43 -4.21 11.29
CA TRP A 205 8.69 -3.56 10.96
C TRP A 205 9.14 -3.76 9.51
N ILE A 206 8.85 -4.94 8.93
CA ILE A 206 9.16 -5.30 7.54
C ILE A 206 7.88 -5.76 6.86
N SER A 207 7.51 -5.08 5.80
CA SER A 207 6.27 -5.32 5.07
C SER A 207 6.43 -5.03 3.57
N VAL A 208 5.33 -5.05 2.84
CA VAL A 208 5.27 -4.87 1.39
C VAL A 208 4.37 -3.68 1.04
N ASN A 209 4.84 -2.85 0.12
CA ASN A 209 4.05 -1.90 -0.67
C ASN A 209 3.78 -2.55 -2.03
N TYR A 210 2.64 -3.22 -2.14
CA TYR A 210 2.34 -4.07 -3.29
C TYR A 210 1.84 -3.23 -4.47
N ASP A 211 2.46 -3.41 -5.63
CA ASP A 211 2.04 -2.80 -6.89
C ASP A 211 1.47 -3.89 -7.81
N VAL A 212 0.15 -3.89 -7.97
CA VAL A 212 -0.56 -4.90 -8.76
C VAL A 212 -0.25 -4.82 -10.25
N ALA A 213 0.11 -3.63 -10.77
CA ALA A 213 0.48 -3.50 -12.18
C ALA A 213 1.81 -4.18 -12.46
N HIS A 214 2.82 -3.98 -11.61
CA HIS A 214 4.09 -4.70 -11.73
C HIS A 214 3.89 -6.22 -11.56
N ALA A 215 3.06 -6.65 -10.63
CA ALA A 215 2.72 -8.06 -10.49
C ALA A 215 2.03 -8.64 -11.74
N THR A 216 1.19 -7.84 -12.42
CA THR A 216 0.52 -8.26 -13.66
C THR A 216 1.50 -8.29 -14.84
N VAL A 217 2.46 -7.35 -14.90
CA VAL A 217 3.54 -7.38 -15.91
C VAL A 217 4.31 -8.70 -15.84
N GLU A 218 4.74 -9.12 -14.66
CA GLU A 218 5.55 -10.34 -14.49
C GLU A 218 4.69 -11.60 -14.47
N GLY A 219 3.51 -11.55 -13.86
CA GLY A 219 2.66 -12.72 -13.63
C GLY A 219 1.61 -12.99 -14.72
N GLY A 220 1.50 -12.11 -15.72
CA GLY A 220 0.55 -12.28 -16.84
C GLY A 220 -0.88 -12.53 -16.37
N LEU A 221 -1.54 -13.53 -16.96
CA LEU A 221 -2.97 -13.80 -16.72
C LEU A 221 -3.28 -14.43 -15.34
N GLY A 222 -2.34 -15.13 -14.74
CA GLY A 222 -2.64 -15.97 -13.58
C GLY A 222 -1.77 -15.78 -12.37
N ASP A 223 -0.46 -15.65 -12.53
CA ASP A 223 0.46 -15.64 -11.39
C ASP A 223 0.30 -14.38 -10.52
N TRP A 224 -0.08 -13.23 -11.08
CA TRP A 224 -0.36 -12.05 -10.27
C TRP A 224 -1.40 -12.29 -9.16
N VAL A 225 -2.37 -13.20 -9.40
CA VAL A 225 -3.37 -13.59 -8.40
C VAL A 225 -2.73 -14.42 -7.30
N HIS A 226 -1.83 -15.33 -7.66
CA HIS A 226 -1.13 -16.19 -6.70
C HIS A 226 -0.11 -15.39 -5.89
N SER A 227 0.66 -14.54 -6.53
CA SER A 227 1.62 -13.66 -5.89
C SER A 227 0.95 -12.62 -4.97
N THR A 228 -0.23 -12.09 -5.36
CA THR A 228 -1.05 -11.27 -4.46
C THR A 228 -1.45 -12.08 -3.21
N ARG A 229 -1.99 -13.29 -3.37
CA ARG A 229 -2.37 -14.13 -2.22
C ARG A 229 -1.18 -14.48 -1.33
N LEU A 230 -0.01 -14.67 -1.92
CA LEU A 230 1.23 -14.94 -1.20
C LEU A 230 1.68 -13.75 -0.33
N LEU A 231 1.60 -12.53 -0.87
CA LEU A 231 2.15 -11.33 -0.22
C LEU A 231 1.12 -10.52 0.58
N VAL A 232 -0.18 -10.74 0.40
CA VAL A 232 -1.25 -10.04 1.14
C VAL A 232 -1.03 -10.03 2.66
N PRO A 233 -0.61 -11.13 3.33
CA PRO A 233 -0.38 -11.10 4.78
C PRO A 233 0.72 -10.11 5.23
N PHE A 234 1.61 -9.73 4.31
CA PHE A 234 2.71 -8.82 4.54
C PHE A 234 2.44 -7.40 4.01
N THR A 235 1.34 -7.20 3.26
CA THR A 235 1.05 -5.94 2.59
C THR A 235 0.50 -4.89 3.56
N LYS A 236 1.18 -3.74 3.67
CA LYS A 236 0.79 -2.59 4.51
C LYS A 236 0.61 -1.28 3.73
N GLY A 237 0.90 -1.28 2.45
CA GLY A 237 0.64 -0.23 1.49
C GLY A 237 0.41 -0.83 0.11
N ILE A 238 -0.29 -0.12 -0.75
CA ILE A 238 -0.52 -0.53 -2.14
C ILE A 238 -0.30 0.65 -3.08
N ALA A 239 0.34 0.39 -4.22
CA ALA A 239 0.46 1.34 -5.30
C ALA A 239 -0.42 0.91 -6.48
N VAL A 240 -1.03 1.87 -7.15
CA VAL A 240 -1.88 1.63 -8.31
C VAL A 240 -1.43 2.45 -9.50
N LYS A 241 -1.26 1.78 -10.62
CA LYS A 241 -1.05 2.29 -11.97
C LYS A 241 -1.53 1.25 -12.95
N ASP A 242 -1.67 1.59 -14.21
CA ASP A 242 -2.18 0.68 -15.24
C ASP A 242 -1.28 0.64 -16.46
N PHE A 243 -1.34 -0.45 -17.20
CA PHE A 243 -0.52 -0.66 -18.39
C PHE A 243 -1.22 -1.59 -19.38
N HIS A 244 -0.74 -1.58 -20.61
CA HIS A 244 -0.99 -2.62 -21.62
C HIS A 244 0.32 -2.99 -22.31
N TRP A 245 0.37 -4.21 -22.85
CA TRP A 245 1.51 -4.62 -23.68
C TRP A 245 1.43 -3.95 -25.04
N ALA A 246 2.52 -3.36 -25.47
CA ALA A 246 2.66 -2.76 -26.80
C ALA A 246 4.07 -2.98 -27.34
N LYS A 247 4.21 -2.97 -28.67
CA LYS A 247 5.52 -2.95 -29.31
C LYS A 247 6.10 -1.53 -29.28
N ASP A 248 7.38 -1.45 -28.94
CA ASP A 248 8.14 -0.22 -29.07
C ASP A 248 8.55 0.04 -30.54
N ALA A 249 9.31 1.10 -30.78
CA ALA A 249 9.80 1.47 -32.12
C ALA A 249 10.70 0.40 -32.78
N ASN A 250 11.29 -0.49 -31.97
CA ASN A 250 12.13 -1.59 -32.43
C ASN A 250 11.33 -2.89 -32.64
N GLY A 251 10.02 -2.87 -32.39
CA GLY A 251 9.16 -4.03 -32.48
C GLY A 251 9.20 -4.97 -31.27
N GLU A 252 9.87 -4.58 -30.19
CA GLU A 252 9.95 -5.34 -28.93
C GLU A 252 8.72 -5.09 -28.07
N TRP A 253 8.18 -6.15 -27.47
CA TRP A 253 7.08 -6.06 -26.52
C TRP A 253 7.56 -5.44 -25.20
N LYS A 254 6.87 -4.35 -24.76
CA LYS A 254 7.14 -3.68 -23.48
C LYS A 254 5.83 -3.25 -22.81
N PRO A 255 5.79 -3.20 -21.48
CA PRO A 255 4.66 -2.59 -20.80
C PRO A 255 4.62 -1.09 -21.12
N ARG A 256 3.49 -0.63 -21.62
CA ARG A 256 3.20 0.78 -21.85
C ARG A 256 2.22 1.25 -20.78
N TRP A 257 2.68 2.13 -19.93
CA TRP A 257 1.84 2.72 -18.88
C TRP A 257 0.74 3.57 -19.50
N CYS A 258 -0.45 3.53 -18.93
CA CYS A 258 -1.64 4.22 -19.42
C CYS A 258 -2.51 4.72 -18.25
N PRO A 259 -3.50 5.57 -18.53
CA PRO A 259 -4.49 5.98 -17.53
C PRO A 259 -5.21 4.81 -16.90
N LEU A 260 -5.61 4.97 -15.63
CA LEU A 260 -6.31 3.92 -14.89
C LEU A 260 -7.62 3.49 -15.58
N GLY A 261 -7.75 2.19 -15.82
CA GLY A 261 -8.90 1.57 -16.49
C GLY A 261 -8.79 1.52 -18.02
N GLU A 262 -7.69 1.97 -18.59
CA GLU A 262 -7.39 1.84 -20.03
C GLU A 262 -6.39 0.69 -20.30
N GLY A 263 -5.91 0.03 -19.25
CA GLY A 263 -4.92 -1.04 -19.33
C GLY A 263 -5.49 -2.43 -19.08
N MET A 264 -4.62 -3.31 -18.60
CA MET A 264 -4.88 -4.74 -18.45
C MET A 264 -4.99 -5.20 -17.00
N VAL A 265 -4.82 -4.31 -16.02
CA VAL A 265 -4.89 -4.66 -14.61
C VAL A 265 -6.34 -4.90 -14.20
N ASP A 266 -6.62 -6.09 -13.65
CA ASP A 266 -7.95 -6.42 -13.10
C ASP A 266 -8.13 -5.82 -11.70
N PHE A 267 -8.35 -4.50 -11.63
CA PHE A 267 -8.54 -3.78 -10.37
C PHE A 267 -9.78 -4.25 -9.60
N LYS A 268 -10.83 -4.67 -10.28
CA LYS A 268 -12.03 -5.18 -9.62
C LYS A 268 -11.70 -6.42 -8.79
N ARG A 269 -11.01 -7.37 -9.38
CA ARG A 269 -10.57 -8.58 -8.67
C ARG A 269 -9.55 -8.25 -7.59
N TYR A 270 -8.61 -7.36 -7.88
CA TYR A 270 -7.57 -6.96 -6.92
C TYR A 270 -8.17 -6.33 -5.66
N PHE A 271 -9.06 -5.35 -5.80
CA PHE A 271 -9.69 -4.72 -4.64
C PHE A 271 -10.62 -5.67 -3.87
N ALA A 272 -11.30 -6.60 -4.56
CA ALA A 272 -12.03 -7.67 -3.87
C ALA A 272 -11.11 -8.55 -3.01
N MET A 273 -9.90 -8.86 -3.47
CA MET A 273 -8.89 -9.58 -2.68
C MET A 273 -8.40 -8.73 -1.49
N MET A 274 -8.21 -7.43 -1.66
CA MET A 274 -7.83 -6.52 -0.56
C MET A 274 -8.93 -6.42 0.50
N LYS A 275 -10.21 -6.38 0.10
CA LYS A 275 -11.35 -6.42 1.05
C LYS A 275 -11.38 -7.72 1.84
N GLN A 276 -11.20 -8.87 1.17
CA GLN A 276 -11.13 -10.17 1.84
C GLN A 276 -9.98 -10.26 2.84
N ALA A 277 -8.90 -9.55 2.58
CA ALA A 277 -7.72 -9.50 3.44
C ALA A 277 -7.84 -8.46 4.58
N ASN A 278 -8.93 -7.72 4.68
CA ASN A 278 -9.12 -6.60 5.61
C ASN A 278 -7.99 -5.56 5.50
N PHE A 279 -7.56 -5.26 4.27
CA PHE A 279 -6.51 -4.26 4.03
C PHE A 279 -7.00 -2.87 4.45
N SER A 280 -6.14 -2.13 5.16
CA SER A 280 -6.44 -0.78 5.68
C SER A 280 -5.27 0.20 5.57
N GLY A 281 -4.24 -0.16 4.81
CA GLY A 281 -3.07 0.69 4.59
C GLY A 281 -3.32 1.82 3.57
N PRO A 282 -2.35 2.74 3.37
CA PRO A 282 -2.44 3.77 2.35
C PRO A 282 -2.37 3.18 0.95
N LEU A 283 -3.13 3.78 0.03
CA LEU A 283 -3.06 3.56 -1.40
C LEU A 283 -2.37 4.76 -2.06
N GLN A 284 -1.34 4.49 -2.87
CA GLN A 284 -0.63 5.53 -3.61
C GLN A 284 -1.04 5.50 -5.09
N LEU A 285 -1.47 6.64 -5.63
CA LEU A 285 -1.65 6.81 -7.07
C LEU A 285 -0.32 7.08 -7.74
N HIS A 286 0.05 6.22 -8.69
CA HIS A 286 1.19 6.40 -9.59
C HIS A 286 0.70 6.69 -11.00
N VAL A 287 1.11 7.82 -11.60
CA VAL A 287 0.82 8.16 -12.99
C VAL A 287 2.13 8.09 -13.78
N GLU A 288 2.34 6.98 -14.49
CA GLU A 288 3.60 6.72 -15.18
C GLU A 288 3.47 6.76 -16.72
N TYR A 289 2.30 7.15 -17.25
CA TYR A 289 2.10 7.46 -18.66
C TYR A 289 2.53 8.90 -18.98
N PRO A 290 2.79 9.25 -20.27
CA PRO A 290 3.37 10.53 -20.64
C PRO A 290 2.55 11.74 -20.15
N LEU A 291 3.17 12.56 -19.30
CA LEU A 291 2.64 13.81 -18.74
C LEU A 291 3.71 14.92 -18.73
N GLY A 292 4.54 14.95 -19.78
CA GLY A 292 5.51 16.01 -19.98
C GLY A 292 6.66 16.05 -18.97
N GLY A 293 7.03 14.92 -18.36
CA GLY A 293 8.08 14.81 -17.36
C GLY A 293 7.56 14.58 -15.93
N ALA A 294 6.27 14.93 -15.65
CA ALA A 294 5.68 14.70 -14.34
C ALA A 294 5.64 13.20 -13.96
N GLU A 295 5.48 12.31 -14.95
CA GLU A 295 5.53 10.85 -14.77
C GLU A 295 6.88 10.35 -14.29
N HIS A 296 7.94 11.03 -14.66
CA HIS A 296 9.33 10.72 -14.26
C HIS A 296 9.76 11.44 -12.99
N GLY A 297 9.01 12.45 -12.56
CA GLY A 297 9.33 13.27 -11.39
C GLY A 297 10.35 14.36 -11.72
N GLU A 298 10.29 14.91 -12.93
CA GLU A 298 11.13 16.04 -13.31
C GLU A 298 10.70 17.32 -12.57
N HIS A 299 11.64 18.21 -12.32
CA HIS A 299 11.40 19.50 -11.66
C HIS A 299 10.87 20.57 -12.63
N THR A 300 10.73 20.23 -13.91
CA THR A 300 10.07 21.06 -14.93
C THR A 300 9.20 20.17 -15.79
N ILE A 301 8.05 20.68 -16.24
CA ILE A 301 7.14 19.93 -17.10
C ILE A 301 7.02 20.64 -18.47
N SER A 302 6.84 19.85 -19.52
CA SER A 302 6.72 20.33 -20.92
C SER A 302 5.27 20.43 -21.39
N VAL A 303 4.30 20.22 -20.50
CA VAL A 303 2.85 20.34 -20.76
C VAL A 303 2.24 21.39 -19.82
N GLU A 304 1.05 21.89 -20.16
CA GLU A 304 0.31 22.78 -19.28
C GLU A 304 -0.07 22.06 -17.96
N LYS A 305 0.03 22.76 -16.83
CA LYS A 305 -0.26 22.23 -15.50
C LYS A 305 -1.63 21.55 -15.42
N ASP A 306 -2.61 22.14 -16.09
CA ASP A 306 -3.99 21.64 -16.10
C ASP A 306 -4.11 20.24 -16.75
N VAL A 307 -3.20 19.87 -17.66
CA VAL A 307 -3.13 18.52 -18.24
C VAL A 307 -2.77 17.51 -17.15
N VAL A 308 -1.73 17.81 -16.33
CA VAL A 308 -1.34 16.95 -15.20
C VAL A 308 -2.45 16.88 -14.16
N PHE A 309 -3.06 18.01 -13.80
CA PHE A 309 -4.13 18.06 -12.79
C PHE A 309 -5.39 17.31 -13.25
N ALA A 310 -5.75 17.42 -14.54
CA ALA A 310 -6.88 16.68 -15.12
C ALA A 310 -6.63 15.16 -15.09
N ALA A 311 -5.42 14.72 -15.41
CA ALA A 311 -5.00 13.33 -15.34
C ALA A 311 -5.09 12.77 -13.91
N LEU A 312 -4.52 13.48 -12.94
CA LEU A 312 -4.56 13.09 -11.53
C LEU A 312 -6.01 13.02 -10.99
N ARG A 313 -6.85 14.00 -11.33
CA ARG A 313 -8.26 14.02 -10.90
C ARG A 313 -9.06 12.86 -11.51
N ARG A 314 -8.85 12.57 -12.79
CA ARG A 314 -9.50 11.44 -13.48
C ARG A 314 -9.14 10.11 -12.82
N ASP A 315 -7.85 9.87 -12.58
CA ASP A 315 -7.37 8.61 -12.04
C ASP A 315 -7.75 8.46 -10.55
N LEU A 316 -7.74 9.55 -9.78
CA LEU A 316 -8.27 9.55 -8.41
C LEU A 316 -9.77 9.20 -8.38
N ALA A 317 -10.58 9.78 -9.26
CA ALA A 317 -11.99 9.45 -9.36
C ALA A 317 -12.22 7.97 -9.71
N ARG A 318 -11.39 7.41 -10.57
CA ARG A 318 -11.43 5.97 -10.92
C ARG A 318 -11.13 5.09 -9.71
N ILE A 319 -10.10 5.41 -8.93
CA ILE A 319 -9.77 4.69 -7.68
C ILE A 319 -10.95 4.75 -6.71
N ARG A 320 -11.53 5.93 -6.48
CA ARG A 320 -12.66 6.10 -5.56
C ARG A 320 -13.85 5.21 -5.96
N THR A 321 -14.15 5.15 -7.27
CA THR A 321 -15.20 4.26 -7.79
C THR A 321 -14.90 2.80 -7.45
N TRP A 322 -13.70 2.31 -7.73
CA TRP A 322 -13.34 0.92 -7.45
C TRP A 322 -13.32 0.57 -5.96
N LEU A 323 -12.87 1.50 -5.11
CA LEU A 323 -12.89 1.30 -3.66
C LEU A 323 -14.33 1.20 -3.15
N GLN A 324 -15.25 2.05 -3.63
CA GLN A 324 -16.67 1.98 -3.30
C GLN A 324 -17.30 0.65 -3.77
N GLU A 325 -17.07 0.24 -5.02
CA GLU A 325 -17.55 -1.04 -5.55
C GLU A 325 -17.05 -2.25 -4.75
N ALA A 326 -15.84 -2.17 -4.20
CA ALA A 326 -15.27 -3.22 -3.36
C ALA A 326 -15.67 -3.13 -1.88
N GLY A 327 -16.37 -2.08 -1.45
CA GLY A 327 -16.70 -1.81 -0.05
C GLY A 327 -15.48 -1.45 0.81
N LEU A 328 -14.53 -0.70 0.23
CA LEU A 328 -13.29 -0.20 0.83
C LEU A 328 -13.26 1.35 0.89
N GLY A 329 -14.28 2.01 0.36
CA GLY A 329 -14.41 3.46 0.27
C GLY A 329 -15.20 4.10 1.39
#